data_bed043d357adfe2b176e1c4d61b2c6a1
#
_entry.id   bed043d357adfe2b176e1c4d61b2c6a1
#
_cell.length_a   1.000
_cell.length_b   1.000
_cell.length_c   1.000
_cell.angle_alpha   90.00
_cell.angle_beta   90.00
_cell.angle_gamma   90.00
#
_symmetry.space_group_name_H-M   'P 1'
#
loop_
_entity.id
_entity.type
_entity.pdbx_description
1 polymer ?
#
loop_
_entity_poly.entity_id
_entity_poly.type
_entity_poly.pdbx_seq_one_letter_code
_entity_poly.pdbx_strand_id
1 'polypeptide(L)'
;PYTRIDSINPEDLWNWMDKIREQGIDSIAFPHNSNGSNGQMFEMETFYGEPLSKEYAALRMRNEPIVEMTQVKGTSDTHPLLSPNDEWADFEIMSQRIGSIPPAFSFPGGSYVRDAYVRGLMSNQFGTGNPYKFGLIGASDTHVIGAGLREENYWSKIGLVDADPRARGSIPVADEDRDLVPNRGGVSFQEFEQGSYVIGGLENWGASGLAGAWAEENTRESIFNAFRRKETFATSGPRISVRFFGGYDIDQLSFSDENVIKSAYEVGVPMGGDLLEKETDKAPSFLIWAQRDVNGAPLQRVQIIKGSISRADSTPTEEVYDVACSNGLQVDPMTNRCPDNGARVDIETCAISQNTGSAELKVIWTDPDFDKNDSAFYYIRVLENPTCRWSTWDAIRAGYKPREDLHETIQDRAWSSPIWYTPNDAENPPPIRINAERL
;
A
#
# COMPACT_ATOMS: atom_id res chain seq x y z
N PRO A 1 -19.46 22.04 -6.76
CA PRO A 1 -18.72 20.79 -6.68
C PRO A 1 -19.26 19.78 -7.69
N TYR A 2 -18.39 18.98 -8.31
CA TYR A 2 -18.78 17.91 -9.21
C TYR A 2 -18.90 16.61 -8.40
N THR A 3 -19.95 15.83 -8.62
CA THR A 3 -20.28 14.65 -7.81
C THR A 3 -20.82 13.52 -8.68
N ARG A 4 -21.01 12.33 -8.09
CA ARG A 4 -21.66 11.20 -8.76
C ARG A 4 -23.12 11.49 -9.23
N ILE A 5 -23.72 12.58 -8.78
CA ILE A 5 -25.03 13.03 -9.27
C ILE A 5 -24.89 13.65 -10.66
N ASP A 6 -23.72 14.27 -10.94
CA ASP A 6 -23.42 14.87 -12.22
C ASP A 6 -22.98 13.81 -13.25
N SER A 7 -22.12 12.89 -12.86
CA SER A 7 -21.73 11.71 -13.65
C SER A 7 -21.17 10.61 -12.77
N ILE A 8 -21.32 9.36 -13.21
CA ILE A 8 -20.68 8.18 -12.61
C ILE A 8 -19.38 7.78 -13.33
N ASN A 9 -19.09 8.41 -14.49
CA ASN A 9 -17.85 8.21 -15.22
C ASN A 9 -16.71 9.05 -14.60
N PRO A 10 -15.60 8.45 -14.14
CA PRO A 10 -14.48 9.19 -13.55
C PRO A 10 -13.81 10.17 -14.54
N GLU A 11 -13.83 9.89 -15.83
CA GLU A 11 -13.27 10.77 -16.86
C GLU A 11 -13.97 12.15 -16.90
N ASP A 12 -15.28 12.20 -16.63
CA ASP A 12 -16.01 13.45 -16.55
C ASP A 12 -15.60 14.29 -15.33
N LEU A 13 -15.27 13.64 -14.20
CA LEU A 13 -14.68 14.32 -13.05
C LEU A 13 -13.30 14.90 -13.41
N TRP A 14 -12.44 14.12 -14.06
CA TRP A 14 -11.10 14.60 -14.43
C TRP A 14 -11.16 15.76 -15.43
N ASN A 15 -12.07 15.69 -16.40
CA ASN A 15 -12.31 16.78 -17.33
C ASN A 15 -12.84 18.05 -16.63
N TRP A 16 -13.69 17.89 -15.61
CA TRP A 16 -14.14 19.01 -14.79
C TRP A 16 -12.98 19.58 -13.96
N MET A 17 -12.12 18.75 -13.38
CA MET A 17 -10.92 19.19 -12.66
C MET A 17 -9.96 19.99 -13.55
N ASP A 18 -9.77 19.57 -14.81
CA ASP A 18 -8.98 20.33 -15.77
C ASP A 18 -9.59 21.72 -16.08
N LYS A 19 -10.91 21.80 -16.24
CA LYS A 19 -11.58 23.08 -16.45
C LYS A 19 -11.44 24.07 -15.28
N ILE A 20 -11.47 23.59 -14.04
CA ILE A 20 -11.24 24.47 -12.88
C ILE A 20 -9.77 24.83 -12.73
N ARG A 21 -8.85 23.98 -13.16
CA ARG A 21 -7.41 24.26 -13.20
C ARG A 21 -7.09 25.40 -14.19
N GLU A 22 -7.75 25.46 -15.34
CA GLU A 22 -7.66 26.60 -16.27
C GLU A 22 -8.10 27.92 -15.62
N GLN A 23 -8.94 27.88 -14.59
CA GLN A 23 -9.35 29.03 -13.79
C GLN A 23 -8.42 29.35 -12.61
N GLY A 24 -7.28 28.64 -12.50
CA GLY A 24 -6.29 28.82 -11.43
C GLY A 24 -6.62 28.04 -10.14
N ILE A 25 -7.56 27.11 -10.17
CA ILE A 25 -7.91 26.26 -9.02
C ILE A 25 -7.38 24.85 -9.27
N ASP A 26 -6.24 24.54 -8.67
CA ASP A 26 -5.70 23.18 -8.76
C ASP A 26 -6.32 22.23 -7.72
N SER A 27 -6.43 20.96 -8.08
CA SER A 27 -7.03 19.91 -7.25
C SER A 27 -6.44 18.55 -7.56
N ILE A 28 -6.49 17.63 -6.59
CA ILE A 28 -6.04 16.24 -6.71
C ILE A 28 -7.20 15.35 -6.27
N ALA A 29 -7.49 14.31 -7.04
CA ALA A 29 -8.35 13.20 -6.65
C ALA A 29 -7.51 12.02 -6.17
N PHE A 30 -8.05 11.24 -5.22
CA PHE A 30 -7.40 10.05 -4.66
C PHE A 30 -8.32 8.85 -4.85
N PRO A 31 -8.02 7.91 -5.76
CA PRO A 31 -8.68 6.60 -5.74
C PRO A 31 -8.48 5.96 -4.37
N HIS A 32 -9.58 5.52 -3.75
CA HIS A 32 -9.57 4.91 -2.42
C HIS A 32 -10.55 3.73 -2.37
N ASN A 33 -10.39 2.83 -1.39
CA ASN A 33 -11.14 1.57 -1.31
C ASN A 33 -10.96 0.67 -2.54
N SER A 34 -9.82 0.70 -3.19
CA SER A 34 -9.62 -0.08 -4.41
C SER A 34 -9.75 -1.58 -4.16
N ASN A 35 -9.28 -2.09 -2.99
CA ASN A 35 -9.44 -3.48 -2.55
C ASN A 35 -10.90 -3.97 -2.57
N GLY A 36 -11.85 -3.09 -2.28
CA GLY A 36 -13.29 -3.38 -2.32
C GLY A 36 -14.00 -2.99 -3.63
N SER A 37 -13.27 -2.68 -4.71
CA SER A 37 -13.83 -2.19 -5.98
C SER A 37 -14.34 -3.27 -6.92
N ASN A 38 -14.09 -4.55 -6.63
CA ASN A 38 -14.45 -5.68 -7.50
C ASN A 38 -13.82 -5.57 -8.89
N GLY A 39 -12.55 -5.14 -8.98
CA GLY A 39 -11.81 -4.98 -10.21
C GLY A 39 -12.01 -3.64 -10.95
N GLN A 40 -13.00 -2.86 -10.54
CA GLN A 40 -13.42 -1.67 -11.28
C GLN A 40 -12.49 -0.46 -11.14
N MET A 41 -11.58 -0.46 -10.16
CA MET A 41 -10.71 0.68 -9.94
C MET A 41 -9.58 0.78 -10.98
N PHE A 42 -9.05 -0.36 -11.42
CA PHE A 42 -7.86 -0.41 -12.27
C PHE A 42 -8.10 -1.30 -13.51
N GLU A 43 -9.17 -0.99 -14.27
CA GLU A 43 -9.52 -1.67 -15.51
C GLU A 43 -8.56 -1.33 -16.65
N MET A 44 -8.43 -2.24 -17.62
CA MET A 44 -7.61 -2.05 -18.83
C MET A 44 -8.42 -1.46 -19.98
N GLU A 45 -9.59 -0.89 -19.68
CA GLU A 45 -10.50 -0.22 -20.60
C GLU A 45 -11.09 1.03 -19.93
N THR A 46 -11.68 1.92 -20.74
CA THR A 46 -12.39 3.10 -20.24
C THR A 46 -13.71 2.72 -19.58
N PHE A 47 -14.37 3.67 -18.91
CA PHE A 47 -15.69 3.45 -18.30
C PHE A 47 -16.74 2.90 -19.29
N TYR A 48 -16.61 3.15 -20.57
CA TYR A 48 -17.51 2.67 -21.62
C TYR A 48 -17.01 1.40 -22.35
N GLY A 49 -15.94 0.77 -21.87
CA GLY A 49 -15.38 -0.46 -22.44
C GLY A 49 -14.53 -0.24 -23.69
N GLU A 50 -14.07 1.00 -23.92
CA GLU A 50 -13.16 1.32 -25.02
C GLU A 50 -11.70 1.07 -24.59
N PRO A 51 -10.79 0.72 -25.50
CA PRO A 51 -9.38 0.58 -25.19
C PRO A 51 -8.77 1.85 -24.57
N LEU A 52 -7.86 1.70 -23.63
CA LEU A 52 -7.12 2.84 -23.06
C LEU A 52 -6.31 3.56 -24.15
N SER A 53 -6.09 4.87 -23.97
CA SER A 53 -5.28 5.71 -24.86
C SER A 53 -4.24 6.51 -24.08
N LYS A 54 -3.27 7.09 -24.80
CA LYS A 54 -2.28 8.02 -24.20
C LYS A 54 -2.97 9.22 -23.55
N GLU A 55 -4.03 9.72 -24.15
CA GLU A 55 -4.82 10.85 -23.67
C GLU A 55 -5.53 10.49 -22.36
N TYR A 56 -6.13 9.29 -22.27
CA TYR A 56 -6.73 8.77 -21.04
C TYR A 56 -5.68 8.65 -19.94
N ALA A 57 -4.53 8.03 -20.21
CA ALA A 57 -3.47 7.87 -19.25
C ALA A 57 -2.95 9.23 -18.73
N ALA A 58 -2.74 10.18 -19.63
CA ALA A 58 -2.31 11.54 -19.27
C ALA A 58 -3.36 12.30 -18.45
N LEU A 59 -4.65 12.18 -18.82
CA LEU A 59 -5.78 12.81 -18.13
C LEU A 59 -5.88 12.25 -16.70
N ARG A 60 -5.83 10.93 -16.53
CA ARG A 60 -5.89 10.28 -15.23
C ARG A 60 -4.70 10.68 -14.35
N MET A 61 -3.48 10.54 -14.82
CA MET A 61 -2.28 10.85 -14.04
C MET A 61 -2.18 12.31 -13.63
N ARG A 62 -2.71 13.23 -14.43
CA ARG A 62 -2.77 14.65 -14.07
C ARG A 62 -3.75 14.91 -12.92
N ASN A 63 -4.83 14.16 -12.83
CA ASN A 63 -5.90 14.36 -11.87
C ASN A 63 -5.85 13.40 -10.67
N GLU A 64 -5.36 12.19 -10.87
CA GLU A 64 -5.16 11.15 -9.85
C GLU A 64 -3.68 10.74 -9.74
N PRO A 65 -2.78 11.63 -9.29
CA PRO A 65 -1.35 11.28 -9.21
C PRO A 65 -1.02 10.33 -8.06
N ILE A 66 -1.93 10.14 -7.10
CA ILE A 66 -1.71 9.38 -5.85
C ILE A 66 -2.89 8.46 -5.62
N VAL A 67 -2.63 7.29 -5.02
CA VAL A 67 -3.62 6.29 -4.63
C VAL A 67 -3.51 5.95 -3.15
N GLU A 68 -4.62 5.59 -2.53
CA GLU A 68 -4.65 5.08 -1.16
C GLU A 68 -4.14 3.64 -1.12
N MET A 69 -3.11 3.39 -0.30
CA MET A 69 -2.50 2.09 -0.11
C MET A 69 -3.15 1.29 1.02
N THR A 70 -3.62 1.97 2.05
CA THR A 70 -4.21 1.34 3.23
C THR A 70 -5.10 2.31 4.00
N GLN A 71 -6.12 1.79 4.64
CA GLN A 71 -7.02 2.49 5.56
C GLN A 71 -7.73 1.49 6.46
N VAL A 72 -8.65 1.94 7.31
CA VAL A 72 -9.37 1.08 8.26
C VAL A 72 -10.10 -0.12 7.62
N LYS A 73 -10.49 -0.04 6.35
CA LYS A 73 -11.06 -1.16 5.58
C LYS A 73 -9.99 -2.05 4.92
N GLY A 74 -8.80 -2.08 5.50
CA GLY A 74 -7.71 -2.98 5.10
C GLY A 74 -6.78 -2.39 4.03
N THR A 75 -5.85 -3.24 3.61
CA THR A 75 -4.82 -2.89 2.62
C THR A 75 -5.36 -2.91 1.20
N SER A 76 -4.79 -2.03 0.37
CA SER A 76 -4.89 -2.07 -1.09
C SER A 76 -3.53 -2.38 -1.75
N ASP A 77 -2.47 -2.77 -1.00
CA ASP A 77 -1.16 -3.12 -1.56
C ASP A 77 -1.26 -4.27 -2.56
N THR A 78 -1.48 -5.47 -2.05
CA THR A 78 -1.65 -6.68 -2.84
C THR A 78 -2.55 -7.70 -2.14
N HIS A 79 -2.78 -8.82 -2.79
CA HIS A 79 -3.59 -9.92 -2.30
C HIS A 79 -2.86 -11.25 -2.53
N PRO A 80 -2.95 -12.27 -1.63
CA PRO A 80 -2.28 -13.56 -1.80
C PRO A 80 -2.55 -14.26 -3.14
N LEU A 81 -3.73 -14.06 -3.73
CA LEU A 81 -4.07 -14.60 -5.05
C LEU A 81 -3.37 -13.88 -6.21
N LEU A 82 -2.90 -12.65 -6.01
CA LEU A 82 -2.19 -11.87 -7.02
C LEU A 82 -0.68 -11.99 -6.85
N SER A 83 -0.21 -12.10 -5.61
CA SER A 83 1.21 -12.19 -5.24
C SER A 83 1.47 -13.47 -4.42
N PRO A 84 1.35 -14.68 -5.01
CA PRO A 84 1.46 -15.94 -4.27
C PRO A 84 2.86 -16.23 -3.72
N ASN A 85 3.87 -15.56 -4.23
CA ASN A 85 5.27 -15.70 -3.79
C ASN A 85 5.68 -14.65 -2.74
N ASP A 86 4.77 -13.76 -2.34
CA ASP A 86 4.99 -12.76 -1.31
C ASP A 86 4.42 -13.26 0.03
N GLU A 87 5.27 -13.69 0.95
CA GLU A 87 4.89 -14.18 2.28
C GLU A 87 4.18 -13.11 3.14
N TRP A 88 4.22 -11.84 2.74
CA TRP A 88 3.62 -10.70 3.42
C TRP A 88 2.39 -10.14 2.69
N ALA A 89 1.88 -10.85 1.68
CA ALA A 89 0.71 -10.43 0.92
C ALA A 89 -0.59 -10.50 1.74
N ASP A 90 -0.65 -11.37 2.75
CA ASP A 90 -1.80 -11.54 3.65
C ASP A 90 -1.73 -10.54 4.81
N PHE A 91 -2.08 -9.29 4.52
CA PHE A 91 -2.09 -8.22 5.51
C PHE A 91 -3.40 -7.45 5.47
N GLU A 92 -4.21 -7.58 6.54
CA GLU A 92 -5.48 -6.85 6.69
C GLU A 92 -6.34 -6.92 5.41
N ILE A 93 -6.59 -8.13 4.94
CA ILE A 93 -7.38 -8.37 3.73
C ILE A 93 -8.86 -8.20 4.04
N MET A 94 -9.49 -7.21 3.43
CA MET A 94 -10.94 -7.06 3.42
C MET A 94 -11.50 -7.60 2.10
N SER A 95 -12.10 -8.78 2.15
CA SER A 95 -12.58 -9.48 0.95
C SER A 95 -13.94 -9.00 0.43
N GLN A 96 -14.55 -8.02 1.06
CA GLN A 96 -15.91 -7.59 0.75
C GLN A 96 -15.95 -6.43 -0.24
N ARG A 97 -16.90 -6.51 -1.19
CA ARG A 97 -17.19 -5.42 -2.10
C ARG A 97 -17.84 -4.25 -1.36
N ILE A 98 -17.26 -3.06 -1.50
CA ILE A 98 -17.80 -1.83 -0.89
C ILE A 98 -19.20 -1.54 -1.43
N GLY A 99 -20.13 -1.25 -0.50
CA GLY A 99 -21.52 -0.89 -0.85
C GLY A 99 -22.42 -2.06 -1.22
N SER A 100 -21.95 -3.31 -1.16
CA SER A 100 -22.82 -4.47 -1.37
C SER A 100 -23.67 -4.76 -0.13
N ILE A 101 -24.97 -4.93 -0.31
CA ILE A 101 -25.92 -5.38 0.71
C ILE A 101 -26.83 -6.44 0.06
N PRO A 102 -26.77 -7.72 0.48
CA PRO A 102 -25.86 -8.30 1.48
C PRO A 102 -24.38 -8.22 1.07
N PRO A 103 -23.44 -8.40 2.01
CA PRO A 103 -22.01 -8.44 1.69
C PRO A 103 -21.71 -9.44 0.58
N ALA A 104 -20.91 -9.01 -0.41
CA ALA A 104 -20.48 -9.82 -1.54
C ALA A 104 -18.96 -9.79 -1.65
N PHE A 105 -18.37 -10.85 -2.21
CA PHE A 105 -16.94 -10.93 -2.45
C PHE A 105 -16.49 -9.86 -3.46
N SER A 106 -15.32 -9.27 -3.22
CA SER A 106 -14.64 -8.36 -4.14
C SER A 106 -13.57 -9.11 -4.91
N PHE A 107 -13.65 -9.11 -6.24
CA PHE A 107 -12.66 -9.76 -7.08
C PHE A 107 -11.31 -9.02 -6.99
N PRO A 108 -10.17 -9.73 -6.71
CA PRO A 108 -8.89 -9.06 -6.48
C PRO A 108 -8.26 -8.42 -7.72
N GLY A 109 -8.34 -9.05 -8.90
CA GLY A 109 -7.76 -8.52 -10.13
C GLY A 109 -8.33 -7.16 -10.49
N GLY A 110 -7.49 -6.15 -10.73
CA GLY A 110 -7.89 -4.76 -10.96
C GLY A 110 -8.33 -4.00 -9.70
N SER A 111 -8.17 -4.61 -8.50
CA SER A 111 -8.55 -4.00 -7.22
C SER A 111 -7.35 -3.57 -6.36
N TYR A 112 -6.16 -4.06 -6.63
CA TYR A 112 -4.98 -3.82 -5.79
C TYR A 112 -3.92 -3.00 -6.52
N VAL A 113 -3.22 -2.15 -5.78
CA VAL A 113 -2.29 -1.13 -6.31
C VAL A 113 -1.10 -1.76 -7.02
N ARG A 114 -0.54 -2.85 -6.47
CA ARG A 114 0.60 -3.54 -7.10
C ARG A 114 0.21 -4.16 -8.44
N ASP A 115 -0.97 -4.78 -8.53
CA ASP A 115 -1.55 -5.25 -9.80
C ASP A 115 -1.78 -4.09 -10.77
N ALA A 116 -2.26 -2.94 -10.27
CA ALA A 116 -2.41 -1.74 -11.09
C ALA A 116 -1.07 -1.24 -11.65
N TYR A 117 0.01 -1.31 -10.88
CA TYR A 117 1.34 -0.95 -11.38
C TYR A 117 1.80 -1.85 -12.52
N VAL A 118 1.61 -3.17 -12.39
CA VAL A 118 1.92 -4.13 -13.46
C VAL A 118 1.06 -3.85 -14.70
N ARG A 119 -0.25 -3.63 -14.53
CA ARG A 119 -1.18 -3.25 -15.62
C ARG A 119 -0.74 -1.95 -16.29
N GLY A 120 -0.24 -0.99 -15.52
CA GLY A 120 0.28 0.28 -16.04
C GLY A 120 1.54 0.10 -16.89
N LEU A 121 2.46 -0.78 -16.49
CA LEU A 121 3.62 -1.15 -17.32
C LEU A 121 3.18 -1.84 -18.62
N MET A 122 2.21 -2.77 -18.53
CA MET A 122 1.64 -3.44 -19.71
C MET A 122 0.99 -2.43 -20.67
N SER A 123 0.17 -1.51 -20.15
CA SER A 123 -0.47 -0.45 -20.93
C SER A 123 0.57 0.41 -21.65
N ASN A 124 1.65 0.80 -20.95
CA ASN A 124 2.74 1.55 -21.56
C ASN A 124 3.46 0.79 -22.66
N GLN A 125 3.70 -0.51 -22.48
CA GLN A 125 4.31 -1.36 -23.49
C GLN A 125 3.43 -1.53 -24.73
N PHE A 126 2.11 -1.49 -24.57
CA PHE A 126 1.15 -1.47 -25.68
C PHE A 126 1.01 -0.10 -26.36
N GLY A 127 1.77 0.89 -25.89
CA GLY A 127 1.78 2.24 -26.48
C GLY A 127 0.60 3.13 -26.08
N THR A 128 -0.17 2.72 -25.07
CA THR A 128 -1.32 3.49 -24.56
C THR A 128 -1.00 4.36 -23.34
N GLY A 129 0.30 4.45 -22.96
CA GLY A 129 0.75 5.15 -21.78
C GLY A 129 0.47 4.38 -20.47
N ASN A 130 0.93 4.90 -19.34
CA ASN A 130 0.72 4.28 -18.05
C ASN A 130 -0.29 5.10 -17.22
N PRO A 131 -1.57 4.65 -17.08
CA PRO A 131 -2.60 5.35 -16.32
C PRO A 131 -2.53 5.09 -14.80
N TYR A 132 -1.57 4.28 -14.34
CA TYR A 132 -1.45 3.80 -12.96
C TYR A 132 -0.10 4.13 -12.33
N LYS A 133 0.54 5.20 -12.77
CA LYS A 133 1.84 5.66 -12.28
C LYS A 133 1.69 6.48 -10.99
N PHE A 134 0.95 5.91 -10.03
CA PHE A 134 0.58 6.55 -8.77
C PHE A 134 1.75 6.66 -7.78
N GLY A 135 1.75 7.74 -6.98
CA GLY A 135 2.36 7.75 -5.66
C GLY A 135 1.40 7.13 -4.62
N LEU A 136 1.86 6.97 -3.39
CA LEU A 136 1.13 6.29 -2.33
C LEU A 136 0.83 7.20 -1.14
N ILE A 137 -0.34 7.04 -0.55
CA ILE A 137 -0.69 7.53 0.80
C ILE A 137 -1.41 6.45 1.59
N GLY A 138 -1.38 6.56 2.93
CA GLY A 138 -2.32 5.91 3.82
C GLY A 138 -3.37 6.90 4.29
N ALA A 139 -4.53 6.42 4.70
CA ALA A 139 -5.61 7.25 5.21
C ALA A 139 -6.35 6.56 6.35
N SER A 140 -7.12 7.31 7.13
CA SER A 140 -7.91 6.73 8.22
C SER A 140 -9.27 6.23 7.75
N ASP A 141 -9.91 6.94 6.84
CA ASP A 141 -11.31 6.75 6.45
C ASP A 141 -12.28 6.71 7.65
N THR A 142 -11.90 7.28 8.78
CA THR A 142 -12.79 7.35 9.94
C THR A 142 -13.86 8.40 9.72
N HIS A 143 -15.10 8.07 10.15
CA HIS A 143 -16.24 8.99 10.11
C HIS A 143 -16.49 9.63 11.48
N VAL A 144 -15.51 9.56 12.37
CA VAL A 144 -15.46 10.16 13.69
C VAL A 144 -14.18 10.99 13.84
N ILE A 145 -14.12 11.90 14.82
CA ILE A 145 -12.96 12.80 14.99
C ILE A 145 -11.69 12.04 15.42
N GLY A 146 -11.83 10.93 16.14
CA GLY A 146 -10.69 10.16 16.67
C GLY A 146 -10.34 8.99 15.77
N ALA A 147 -9.23 9.09 15.02
CA ALA A 147 -8.64 7.95 14.33
C ALA A 147 -7.75 7.17 15.31
N GLY A 148 -8.03 5.88 15.50
CA GLY A 148 -7.10 4.98 16.18
C GLY A 148 -5.97 4.61 15.21
N LEU A 149 -4.75 5.13 15.46
CA LEU A 149 -3.59 4.88 14.62
C LEU A 149 -2.73 3.71 15.11
N ARG A 150 -3.04 3.16 16.27
CA ARG A 150 -2.33 2.05 16.88
C ARG A 150 -3.31 0.99 17.34
N GLU A 151 -2.92 -0.25 17.23
CA GLU A 151 -3.73 -1.41 17.53
C GLU A 151 -4.29 -1.40 18.97
N GLU A 152 -3.48 -1.02 19.96
CA GLU A 152 -3.94 -0.94 21.34
C GLU A 152 -4.96 0.16 21.60
N ASN A 153 -5.10 1.11 20.67
CA ASN A 153 -6.02 2.25 20.77
C ASN A 153 -7.10 2.25 19.68
N TYR A 154 -7.25 1.16 18.93
CA TYR A 154 -8.33 1.04 17.97
C TYR A 154 -9.67 1.19 18.69
N TRP A 155 -10.50 2.12 18.19
CA TRP A 155 -11.77 2.41 18.84
C TRP A 155 -12.95 2.23 17.89
N SER A 156 -12.95 2.92 16.76
CA SER A 156 -14.12 2.94 15.88
C SER A 156 -13.83 3.64 14.55
N LYS A 157 -14.51 3.20 13.48
CA LYS A 157 -14.63 3.94 12.23
C LYS A 157 -15.88 4.83 12.22
N ILE A 158 -17.05 4.30 12.63
CA ILE A 158 -18.37 4.92 12.45
C ILE A 158 -19.01 5.36 13.79
N GLY A 159 -18.41 5.06 14.92
CA GLY A 159 -18.91 5.41 16.24
C GLY A 159 -20.05 4.50 16.69
N LEU A 160 -21.29 4.92 16.52
CA LEU A 160 -22.47 4.18 16.98
C LEU A 160 -22.56 2.74 16.46
N VAL A 161 -21.87 2.43 15.36
CA VAL A 161 -21.98 1.13 14.69
C VAL A 161 -20.94 0.15 15.21
N ASP A 162 -19.74 0.60 15.56
CA ASP A 162 -18.57 -0.25 15.82
C ASP A 162 -17.70 0.17 17.01
N ALA A 163 -18.14 1.13 17.82
CA ALA A 163 -17.39 1.53 19.02
C ALA A 163 -17.40 0.47 20.12
N ASP A 164 -18.45 -0.36 20.18
CA ASP A 164 -18.51 -1.48 21.13
C ASP A 164 -17.77 -2.70 20.56
N PRO A 165 -16.83 -3.32 21.31
CA PRO A 165 -16.15 -4.54 20.90
C PRO A 165 -17.06 -5.69 20.49
N ARG A 166 -18.25 -5.80 21.11
CA ARG A 166 -19.27 -6.78 20.72
C ARG A 166 -19.79 -6.50 19.31
N ALA A 167 -20.11 -5.23 19.02
CA ALA A 167 -20.66 -4.84 17.72
C ALA A 167 -19.65 -5.00 16.57
N ARG A 168 -18.34 -4.87 16.84
CA ARG A 168 -17.28 -5.14 15.84
C ARG A 168 -16.77 -6.58 15.81
N GLY A 169 -17.34 -7.47 16.66
CA GLY A 169 -17.12 -8.90 16.60
C GLY A 169 -15.84 -9.40 17.25
N SER A 170 -15.17 -8.62 18.09
CA SER A 170 -13.93 -9.02 18.78
C SER A 170 -14.15 -9.75 20.09
N ILE A 171 -15.32 -9.59 20.73
CA ILE A 171 -15.72 -10.32 21.93
C ILE A 171 -17.12 -10.89 21.78
N PRO A 172 -17.48 -11.95 22.56
CA PRO A 172 -18.79 -12.58 22.45
C PRO A 172 -19.92 -11.69 22.93
N VAL A 173 -21.14 -11.96 22.46
CA VAL A 173 -22.37 -11.27 22.81
C VAL A 173 -23.26 -12.26 23.56
N ALA A 174 -23.63 -11.93 24.80
CA ALA A 174 -24.63 -12.70 25.53
C ALA A 174 -26.02 -12.60 24.86
N ASP A 175 -26.87 -13.60 25.02
CA ASP A 175 -28.18 -13.64 24.37
C ASP A 175 -29.05 -12.41 24.75
N GLU A 176 -28.98 -11.97 25.99
CA GLU A 176 -29.68 -10.80 26.51
C GLU A 176 -29.16 -9.47 25.94
N ASP A 177 -27.94 -9.45 25.41
CA ASP A 177 -27.29 -8.26 24.86
C ASP A 177 -27.39 -8.15 23.33
N ARG A 178 -27.99 -9.14 22.65
CA ARG A 178 -28.10 -9.13 21.17
C ARG A 178 -28.83 -7.91 20.62
N ASP A 179 -29.81 -7.40 21.34
CA ASP A 179 -30.55 -6.19 20.96
C ASP A 179 -29.71 -4.91 21.08
N LEU A 180 -28.58 -4.95 21.78
CA LEU A 180 -27.65 -3.82 21.89
C LEU A 180 -26.73 -3.70 20.66
N VAL A 181 -26.62 -4.76 19.85
CA VAL A 181 -25.84 -4.72 18.62
C VAL A 181 -26.60 -3.95 17.55
N PRO A 182 -26.02 -2.87 16.98
CA PRO A 182 -26.71 -2.07 15.98
C PRO A 182 -27.13 -2.87 14.75
N ASN A 183 -28.40 -2.81 14.40
CA ASN A 183 -28.92 -3.44 13.18
C ASN A 183 -28.50 -2.62 11.95
N ARG A 184 -27.52 -3.09 11.22
CA ARG A 184 -26.91 -2.41 10.05
C ARG A 184 -27.02 -3.19 8.74
N GLY A 185 -27.88 -4.20 8.70
CA GLY A 185 -27.98 -5.10 7.54
C GLY A 185 -26.74 -5.96 7.35
N GLY A 186 -26.91 -7.24 7.06
CA GLY A 186 -25.80 -8.18 6.90
C GLY A 186 -25.08 -8.61 8.19
N VAL A 187 -25.50 -8.12 9.35
CA VAL A 187 -25.04 -8.61 10.66
C VAL A 187 -25.66 -9.95 10.92
N SER A 188 -24.85 -10.93 11.27
CA SER A 188 -25.27 -12.24 11.77
C SER A 188 -24.46 -12.63 12.99
N PHE A 189 -24.88 -13.70 13.66
CA PHE A 189 -24.17 -14.25 14.80
C PHE A 189 -23.65 -15.63 14.45
N GLN A 190 -22.42 -15.91 14.85
CA GLN A 190 -21.78 -17.20 14.70
C GLN A 190 -21.27 -17.69 16.05
N GLU A 191 -21.49 -18.97 16.34
CA GLU A 191 -20.97 -19.60 17.55
C GLU A 191 -19.51 -20.02 17.36
N PHE A 192 -18.69 -19.66 18.35
CA PHE A 192 -17.31 -20.07 18.52
C PHE A 192 -17.10 -20.69 19.91
N GLU A 193 -15.91 -21.18 20.23
CA GLU A 193 -15.64 -21.86 21.52
C GLU A 193 -16.08 -21.04 22.74
N GLN A 194 -15.93 -19.71 22.69
CA GLN A 194 -16.18 -18.82 23.83
C GLN A 194 -17.55 -18.13 23.79
N GLY A 195 -18.41 -18.44 22.83
CA GLY A 195 -19.77 -17.90 22.72
C GLY A 195 -20.11 -17.39 21.33
N SER A 196 -21.21 -16.64 21.28
CA SER A 196 -21.78 -16.09 20.05
C SER A 196 -21.15 -14.75 19.69
N TYR A 197 -20.60 -14.64 18.51
CA TYR A 197 -19.92 -13.40 18.02
C TYR A 197 -20.67 -12.80 16.86
N VAL A 198 -20.61 -11.47 16.77
CA VAL A 198 -21.06 -10.75 15.57
C VAL A 198 -20.09 -11.02 14.42
N ILE A 199 -20.66 -11.39 13.27
CA ILE A 199 -19.94 -11.41 11.99
C ILE A 199 -20.69 -10.52 10.99
N GLY A 200 -19.97 -9.84 10.14
CA GLY A 200 -20.56 -8.90 9.17
C GLY A 200 -19.54 -7.94 8.57
N GLY A 201 -18.26 -8.28 8.66
CA GLY A 201 -17.15 -7.64 7.99
C GLY A 201 -16.37 -6.62 8.81
N LEU A 202 -16.89 -6.14 9.96
CA LEU A 202 -16.14 -5.16 10.78
C LEU A 202 -14.94 -5.79 11.49
N GLU A 203 -15.01 -7.05 11.78
CA GLU A 203 -13.93 -7.87 12.35
C GLU A 203 -12.69 -7.93 11.44
N ASN A 204 -12.87 -7.67 10.14
CA ASN A 204 -11.79 -7.61 9.15
C ASN A 204 -11.24 -6.19 8.93
N TRP A 205 -11.75 -5.20 9.68
CA TRP A 205 -11.20 -3.84 9.61
C TRP A 205 -9.92 -3.75 10.44
N GLY A 206 -8.99 -2.92 9.96
CA GLY A 206 -7.72 -2.66 10.65
C GLY A 206 -7.69 -1.32 11.35
N ALA A 207 -6.53 -0.96 11.90
CA ALA A 207 -6.25 0.39 12.37
C ALA A 207 -6.15 1.37 11.19
N SER A 208 -6.20 2.67 11.51
CA SER A 208 -6.15 3.73 10.51
C SER A 208 -4.76 3.89 9.92
N GLY A 209 -4.66 4.04 8.60
CA GLY A 209 -3.41 4.40 7.94
C GLY A 209 -3.04 5.89 8.07
N LEU A 210 -1.81 6.22 7.72
CA LEU A 210 -1.26 7.58 7.67
C LEU A 210 -0.65 7.90 6.30
N ALA A 211 -0.80 9.17 5.88
CA ALA A 211 -0.05 9.75 4.78
C ALA A 211 1.22 10.42 5.30
N GLY A 212 2.36 10.12 4.70
CA GLY A 212 3.61 10.86 4.86
C GLY A 212 3.95 11.59 3.57
N ALA A 213 4.58 12.76 3.69
CA ALA A 213 5.06 13.54 2.55
C ALA A 213 6.37 14.24 2.89
N TRP A 214 7.29 14.25 1.94
CA TRP A 214 8.51 15.05 2.06
C TRP A 214 8.30 16.39 1.34
N ALA A 215 8.20 17.42 2.13
CA ALA A 215 7.96 18.78 1.67
C ALA A 215 9.08 19.71 2.18
N GLU A 216 9.39 20.74 1.45
CA GLU A 216 10.43 21.72 1.81
C GLU A 216 10.04 22.51 3.05
N GLU A 217 8.71 22.76 3.21
CA GLU A 217 8.15 23.53 4.31
C GLU A 217 6.80 22.94 4.75
N ASN A 218 6.42 23.16 6.00
CA ASN A 218 5.08 22.81 6.49
C ASN A 218 4.06 23.91 6.10
N THR A 219 3.87 24.07 4.79
CA THR A 219 2.88 24.97 4.20
C THR A 219 1.94 24.20 3.29
N ARG A 220 0.73 24.72 3.06
CA ARG A 220 -0.24 24.11 2.13
C ARG A 220 0.37 23.87 0.76
N GLU A 221 1.06 24.86 0.22
CA GLU A 221 1.65 24.85 -1.11
C GLU A 221 2.75 23.77 -1.21
N SER A 222 3.68 23.75 -0.25
CA SER A 222 4.79 22.79 -0.26
C SER A 222 4.31 21.36 -0.11
N ILE A 223 3.32 21.10 0.78
CA ILE A 223 2.71 19.78 0.94
C ILE A 223 1.94 19.38 -0.33
N PHE A 224 1.18 20.30 -0.93
CA PHE A 224 0.45 20.01 -2.18
C PHE A 224 1.41 19.68 -3.33
N ASN A 225 2.53 20.39 -3.43
CA ASN A 225 3.57 20.14 -4.41
C ASN A 225 4.26 18.78 -4.17
N ALA A 226 4.49 18.40 -2.91
CA ALA A 226 4.99 17.05 -2.58
C ALA A 226 4.03 15.95 -3.06
N PHE A 227 2.72 16.15 -2.91
CA PHE A 227 1.71 15.24 -3.45
C PHE A 227 1.75 15.21 -4.98
N ARG A 228 1.87 16.36 -5.63
CA ARG A 228 1.95 16.45 -7.09
C ARG A 228 3.16 15.72 -7.66
N ARG A 229 4.33 15.82 -7.02
CA ARG A 229 5.54 15.08 -7.43
C ARG A 229 5.62 13.67 -6.86
N LYS A 230 4.58 13.24 -6.08
CA LYS A 230 4.45 11.89 -5.51
C LYS A 230 5.57 11.54 -4.51
N GLU A 231 6.20 12.53 -3.91
CA GLU A 231 7.21 12.31 -2.88
C GLU A 231 6.52 12.03 -1.54
N THR A 232 5.74 10.94 -1.54
CA THR A 232 4.83 10.54 -0.50
C THR A 232 5.00 9.06 -0.15
N PHE A 233 4.54 8.70 1.03
CA PHE A 233 4.56 7.34 1.52
C PHE A 233 3.35 7.06 2.40
N ALA A 234 3.02 5.78 2.54
CA ALA A 234 1.93 5.29 3.38
C ALA A 234 2.48 4.56 4.60
N THR A 235 1.76 4.58 5.72
CA THR A 235 1.94 3.63 6.81
C THR A 235 0.59 3.03 7.21
N SER A 236 0.60 1.88 7.89
CA SER A 236 -0.61 1.24 8.42
C SER A 236 -1.03 1.79 9.81
N GLY A 237 -0.45 2.91 10.24
CA GLY A 237 -0.79 3.56 11.51
C GLY A 237 0.41 4.17 12.22
N PRO A 238 1.48 3.42 12.51
CA PRO A 238 2.70 3.96 13.11
C PRO A 238 3.34 5.05 12.25
N ARG A 239 4.00 6.01 12.92
CA ARG A 239 4.73 7.11 12.25
C ARG A 239 6.12 6.67 11.78
N ILE A 240 6.20 5.53 11.12
CA ILE A 240 7.41 5.09 10.42
C ILE A 240 7.72 6.13 9.36
N SER A 241 8.97 6.60 9.28
CA SER A 241 9.42 7.49 8.23
C SER A 241 10.37 6.77 7.30
N VAL A 242 10.24 7.05 6.00
CA VAL A 242 11.03 6.38 4.97
C VAL A 242 11.61 7.38 3.98
N ARG A 243 12.86 7.17 3.60
CA ARG A 243 13.52 7.81 2.46
C ARG A 243 13.87 6.74 1.45
N PHE A 244 13.60 7.02 0.18
CA PHE A 244 13.87 6.09 -0.91
C PHE A 244 14.32 6.88 -2.15
N PHE A 245 15.53 6.60 -2.63
CA PHE A 245 16.12 7.22 -3.80
C PHE A 245 16.66 6.13 -4.72
N GLY A 246 16.60 6.34 -6.02
CA GLY A 246 17.17 5.46 -7.03
C GLY A 246 18.08 6.22 -8.00
N GLY A 247 19.14 5.59 -8.46
CA GLY A 247 20.06 6.20 -9.42
C GLY A 247 21.26 5.31 -9.72
N TYR A 248 21.99 5.67 -10.77
CA TYR A 248 23.14 4.86 -11.19
C TYR A 248 24.42 5.17 -10.38
N ASP A 249 24.46 6.30 -9.68
CA ASP A 249 25.60 6.72 -8.88
C ASP A 249 25.29 6.73 -7.37
N ILE A 250 24.15 6.22 -6.97
CA ILE A 250 23.70 6.06 -5.57
C ILE A 250 24.65 5.14 -4.79
N ASP A 251 25.23 4.12 -5.42
CA ASP A 251 26.21 3.20 -4.82
C ASP A 251 27.50 3.87 -4.35
N GLN A 252 27.77 5.11 -4.80
CA GLN A 252 28.93 5.91 -4.38
C GLN A 252 28.67 6.68 -3.09
N LEU A 253 27.40 6.77 -2.64
CA LEU A 253 27.02 7.47 -1.42
C LEU A 253 27.35 6.66 -0.16
N SER A 254 27.47 7.33 0.96
CA SER A 254 27.72 6.71 2.26
C SER A 254 26.86 7.35 3.35
N PHE A 255 26.25 6.53 4.18
CA PHE A 255 25.50 6.99 5.37
C PHE A 255 26.38 7.62 6.46
N SER A 256 27.71 7.59 6.31
CA SER A 256 28.63 8.35 7.17
C SER A 256 28.73 9.83 6.76
N ASP A 257 28.22 10.20 5.58
CA ASP A 257 28.12 11.59 5.15
C ASP A 257 26.84 12.22 5.72
N GLU A 258 26.99 13.30 6.47
CA GLU A 258 25.85 14.04 7.02
C GLU A 258 24.94 14.64 5.93
N ASN A 259 25.45 14.84 4.72
CA ASN A 259 24.73 15.38 3.58
C ASN A 259 24.18 14.28 2.64
N VAL A 260 24.21 13.01 3.02
CA VAL A 260 23.85 11.89 2.15
C VAL A 260 22.49 12.07 1.46
N ILE A 261 21.48 12.61 2.15
CA ILE A 261 20.17 12.87 1.57
C ILE A 261 20.22 13.96 0.50
N LYS A 262 20.97 15.04 0.75
CA LYS A 262 21.17 16.10 -0.25
C LYS A 262 21.88 15.53 -1.49
N SER A 263 22.95 14.78 -1.28
CA SER A 263 23.69 14.12 -2.36
C SER A 263 22.81 13.14 -3.14
N ALA A 264 21.89 12.43 -2.46
CA ALA A 264 20.96 11.52 -3.12
C ALA A 264 19.99 12.24 -4.08
N TYR A 265 19.53 13.47 -3.73
CA TYR A 265 18.77 14.31 -4.66
C TYR A 265 19.59 14.80 -5.86
N GLU A 266 20.92 14.99 -5.68
CA GLU A 266 21.81 15.48 -6.75
C GLU A 266 22.15 14.39 -7.78
N VAL A 267 22.27 13.12 -7.35
CA VAL A 267 22.74 12.03 -8.22
C VAL A 267 21.64 11.02 -8.60
N GLY A 268 20.45 11.14 -8.02
CA GLY A 268 19.35 10.21 -8.21
C GLY A 268 17.99 10.89 -8.25
N VAL A 269 16.94 10.07 -8.21
CA VAL A 269 15.53 10.49 -8.11
C VAL A 269 14.92 10.02 -6.80
N PRO A 270 14.08 10.82 -6.12
CA PRO A 270 13.37 10.40 -4.95
C PRO A 270 12.19 9.47 -5.31
N MET A 271 11.57 8.87 -4.30
CA MET A 271 10.29 8.15 -4.44
C MET A 271 9.28 9.00 -5.23
N GLY A 272 8.49 8.35 -6.07
CA GLY A 272 7.55 8.99 -7.00
C GLY A 272 8.16 9.42 -8.33
N GLY A 273 9.49 9.40 -8.45
CA GLY A 273 10.23 9.87 -9.62
C GLY A 273 10.42 8.82 -10.72
N ASP A 274 10.95 9.30 -11.84
CA ASP A 274 11.29 8.51 -13.01
C ASP A 274 12.82 8.38 -13.15
N LEU A 275 13.31 7.17 -13.13
CA LEU A 275 14.69 6.84 -13.45
C LEU A 275 14.80 6.63 -14.96
N LEU A 276 15.46 7.57 -15.62
CA LEU A 276 15.66 7.49 -17.06
C LEU A 276 16.81 6.55 -17.40
N GLU A 277 16.68 5.87 -18.53
CA GLU A 277 17.78 5.08 -19.08
C GLU A 277 19.01 5.96 -19.32
N LYS A 278 20.17 5.43 -18.96
CA LYS A 278 21.49 6.02 -19.32
C LYS A 278 22.22 5.09 -20.27
N GLU A 279 23.13 5.66 -21.06
CA GLU A 279 24.07 4.90 -21.89
C GLU A 279 25.12 4.19 -21.01
N THR A 280 24.67 3.24 -20.20
CA THR A 280 25.51 2.44 -19.31
C THR A 280 24.91 1.05 -19.15
N ASP A 281 25.74 0.05 -18.92
CA ASP A 281 25.29 -1.28 -18.54
C ASP A 281 25.20 -1.45 -17.01
N LYS A 282 25.38 -0.35 -16.25
CA LYS A 282 25.32 -0.36 -14.79
C LYS A 282 23.87 -0.47 -14.35
N ALA A 283 23.59 -1.42 -13.46
CA ALA A 283 22.30 -1.53 -12.80
C ALA A 283 22.06 -0.32 -11.85
N PRO A 284 20.81 0.10 -11.67
CA PRO A 284 20.48 1.13 -10.71
C PRO A 284 20.68 0.66 -9.27
N SER A 285 21.10 1.59 -8.43
CA SER A 285 21.21 1.38 -6.99
C SER A 285 20.18 2.23 -6.27
N PHE A 286 19.76 1.76 -5.10
CA PHE A 286 18.72 2.40 -4.31
C PHE A 286 19.22 2.65 -2.89
N LEU A 287 19.09 3.90 -2.44
CA LEU A 287 19.34 4.30 -1.06
C LEU A 287 18.02 4.27 -0.28
N ILE A 288 18.03 3.52 0.82
CA ILE A 288 16.88 3.37 1.69
C ILE A 288 17.27 3.73 3.11
N TRP A 289 16.44 4.57 3.74
CA TRP A 289 16.55 4.90 5.14
C TRP A 289 15.17 4.87 5.77
N ALA A 290 14.96 3.89 6.65
CA ALA A 290 13.74 3.72 7.44
C ALA A 290 14.01 3.99 8.91
N GLN A 291 13.09 4.73 9.56
CA GLN A 291 13.10 4.99 11.01
C GLN A 291 11.77 4.58 11.61
N ARG A 292 11.81 3.89 12.76
CA ARG A 292 10.59 3.47 13.46
C ARG A 292 9.82 4.66 14.04
N ASP A 293 8.54 4.47 14.31
CA ASP A 293 7.80 5.29 15.27
C ASP A 293 8.41 5.08 16.68
N VAL A 294 8.68 6.16 17.40
CA VAL A 294 9.22 6.07 18.79
C VAL A 294 8.27 5.35 19.75
N ASN A 295 6.97 5.37 19.44
CA ASN A 295 5.91 4.71 20.20
C ASN A 295 5.46 3.38 19.58
N GLY A 296 5.98 3.01 18.40
CA GLY A 296 5.71 1.76 17.70
C GLY A 296 6.67 0.64 18.08
N ALA A 297 6.48 -0.51 17.47
CA ALA A 297 7.42 -1.61 17.59
C ALA A 297 8.75 -1.30 16.87
N PRO A 298 9.86 -1.96 17.23
CA PRO A 298 11.10 -1.88 16.46
C PRO A 298 10.94 -2.42 15.05
N LEU A 299 11.70 -1.86 14.08
CA LEU A 299 11.73 -2.35 12.72
C LEU A 299 12.31 -3.76 12.65
N GLN A 300 11.69 -4.63 11.85
CA GLN A 300 12.14 -5.99 11.59
C GLN A 300 13.01 -6.06 10.33
N ARG A 301 12.52 -5.54 9.21
CA ARG A 301 13.21 -5.58 7.91
C ARG A 301 12.73 -4.50 6.96
N VAL A 302 13.52 -4.30 5.93
CA VAL A 302 13.15 -3.53 4.75
C VAL A 302 13.18 -4.44 3.53
N GLN A 303 12.17 -4.31 2.71
CA GLN A 303 12.01 -5.01 1.44
C GLN A 303 11.99 -4.04 0.28
N ILE A 304 12.51 -4.44 -0.88
CA ILE A 304 12.20 -3.86 -2.17
C ILE A 304 11.23 -4.78 -2.88
N ILE A 305 10.14 -4.22 -3.37
CA ILE A 305 9.23 -4.86 -4.29
C ILE A 305 9.52 -4.33 -5.69
N LYS A 306 9.89 -5.22 -6.58
CA LYS A 306 10.14 -4.96 -7.99
C LYS A 306 9.04 -5.60 -8.82
N GLY A 307 8.39 -4.83 -9.68
CA GLY A 307 7.61 -5.37 -10.77
C GLY A 307 8.22 -4.96 -12.08
N SER A 308 8.27 -5.86 -13.05
CA SER A 308 8.81 -5.58 -14.38
C SER A 308 8.02 -6.25 -15.48
N ILE A 309 8.17 -5.73 -16.70
CA ILE A 309 7.61 -6.31 -17.92
C ILE A 309 8.75 -6.56 -18.88
N SER A 310 8.92 -7.82 -19.25
CA SER A 310 9.86 -8.22 -20.28
C SER A 310 9.47 -7.61 -21.63
N ARG A 311 10.41 -6.88 -22.24
CA ARG A 311 10.21 -6.34 -23.59
C ARG A 311 10.13 -7.43 -24.65
N ALA A 312 10.77 -8.56 -24.42
CA ALA A 312 10.89 -9.62 -25.41
C ALA A 312 9.58 -10.38 -25.64
N ASP A 313 8.83 -10.63 -24.57
CA ASP A 313 7.62 -11.47 -24.62
C ASP A 313 6.42 -10.91 -23.85
N SER A 314 6.54 -9.70 -23.32
CA SER A 314 5.50 -9.02 -22.52
C SER A 314 5.12 -9.77 -21.24
N THR A 315 6.00 -10.62 -20.72
CA THR A 315 5.75 -11.37 -19.49
C THR A 315 5.95 -10.45 -18.28
N PRO A 316 4.95 -10.30 -17.41
CA PRO A 316 5.11 -9.60 -16.15
C PRO A 316 5.83 -10.46 -15.13
N THR A 317 6.69 -9.83 -14.33
CA THR A 317 7.33 -10.45 -13.17
C THR A 317 7.12 -9.60 -11.93
N GLU A 318 7.07 -10.25 -10.78
CA GLU A 318 7.02 -9.62 -9.47
C GLU A 318 8.01 -10.32 -8.56
N GLU A 319 8.87 -9.53 -7.91
CA GLU A 319 9.91 -10.03 -7.02
C GLU A 319 9.96 -9.21 -5.74
N VAL A 320 10.20 -9.90 -4.62
CA VAL A 320 10.36 -9.30 -3.29
C VAL A 320 11.75 -9.64 -2.79
N TYR A 321 12.54 -8.61 -2.52
CA TYR A 321 13.89 -8.73 -1.94
C TYR A 321 13.90 -8.18 -0.53
N ASP A 322 14.27 -8.95 0.48
CA ASP A 322 14.70 -8.38 1.74
C ASP A 322 16.07 -7.73 1.51
N VAL A 323 16.22 -6.48 1.88
CA VAL A 323 17.44 -5.71 1.61
C VAL A 323 18.14 -5.21 2.86
N ALA A 324 17.43 -5.15 4.00
CA ALA A 324 18.01 -4.86 5.30
C ALA A 324 17.28 -5.66 6.40
N CYS A 325 18.06 -6.32 7.25
CA CYS A 325 17.58 -7.09 8.39
C CYS A 325 17.93 -6.39 9.70
N SER A 326 17.05 -6.48 10.68
CA SER A 326 17.32 -5.97 12.04
C SER A 326 18.34 -6.84 12.77
N ASN A 327 18.80 -6.37 13.94
CA ASN A 327 19.72 -7.07 14.83
C ASN A 327 21.09 -7.42 14.20
N GLY A 328 21.49 -6.74 13.11
CA GLY A 328 22.73 -7.05 12.39
C GLY A 328 22.69 -8.36 11.61
N LEU A 329 21.52 -8.96 11.46
CA LEU A 329 21.34 -10.15 10.63
C LEU A 329 21.61 -9.82 9.16
N GLN A 330 22.03 -10.83 8.41
CA GLN A 330 22.30 -10.69 6.97
C GLN A 330 21.19 -11.35 6.15
N VAL A 331 20.91 -10.78 5.00
CA VAL A 331 20.02 -11.40 4.01
C VAL A 331 20.66 -12.69 3.51
N ASP A 332 19.89 -13.76 3.47
CA ASP A 332 20.31 -15.02 2.84
C ASP A 332 20.35 -14.83 1.32
N PRO A 333 21.54 -14.95 0.68
CA PRO A 333 21.69 -14.71 -0.75
C PRO A 333 21.00 -15.77 -1.64
N MET A 334 20.62 -16.92 -1.07
CA MET A 334 19.94 -17.99 -1.80
C MET A 334 18.43 -17.76 -1.89
N THR A 335 17.87 -17.13 -0.86
CA THR A 335 16.42 -16.92 -0.75
C THR A 335 16.02 -15.45 -0.90
N ASN A 336 16.97 -14.51 -0.81
CA ASN A 336 16.73 -13.07 -0.70
C ASN A 336 15.83 -12.73 0.50
N ARG A 337 15.96 -13.46 1.62
CA ARG A 337 15.16 -13.28 2.83
C ARG A 337 16.02 -13.04 4.07
N CYS A 338 15.51 -12.17 4.96
CA CYS A 338 16.06 -12.04 6.30
C CYS A 338 15.72 -13.28 7.14
N PRO A 339 16.63 -13.77 7.96
CA PRO A 339 16.32 -14.76 8.99
C PRO A 339 15.27 -14.22 9.98
N ASP A 340 14.64 -15.13 10.73
CA ASP A 340 13.80 -14.76 11.88
C ASP A 340 14.67 -14.02 12.91
N ASN A 341 14.28 -12.81 13.28
CA ASN A 341 14.99 -11.99 14.24
C ASN A 341 14.67 -12.37 15.71
N GLY A 342 13.78 -13.34 15.93
CA GLY A 342 13.36 -13.81 17.23
C GLY A 342 12.32 -12.93 17.93
N ALA A 343 11.72 -11.95 17.25
CA ALA A 343 10.64 -11.16 17.84
C ALA A 343 9.40 -12.04 18.10
N ARG A 344 8.81 -11.86 19.28
CA ARG A 344 7.61 -12.60 19.74
C ARG A 344 6.67 -11.66 20.47
N VAL A 345 5.40 -12.04 20.48
CA VAL A 345 4.33 -11.38 21.24
C VAL A 345 3.79 -12.39 22.25
N ASP A 346 3.66 -11.95 23.48
CA ASP A 346 2.91 -12.66 24.50
C ASP A 346 1.43 -12.33 24.35
N ILE A 347 0.64 -13.28 23.88
CA ILE A 347 -0.78 -13.06 23.58
C ILE A 347 -1.64 -12.85 24.83
N GLU A 348 -1.18 -13.25 26.01
CA GLU A 348 -1.94 -13.02 27.25
C GLU A 348 -1.81 -11.58 27.76
N THR A 349 -0.69 -10.91 27.46
CA THR A 349 -0.37 -9.57 27.97
C THR A 349 -0.14 -8.54 26.87
N CYS A 350 -0.02 -8.96 25.63
CA CYS A 350 0.43 -8.18 24.48
C CYS A 350 1.84 -7.55 24.66
N ALA A 351 2.64 -8.12 25.55
CA ALA A 351 4.02 -7.72 25.69
C ALA A 351 4.86 -8.19 24.49
N ILE A 352 5.67 -7.29 23.96
CA ILE A 352 6.56 -7.59 22.82
C ILE A 352 7.98 -7.87 23.31
N SER A 353 8.75 -8.62 22.51
CA SER A 353 10.16 -8.90 22.79
C SER A 353 10.94 -7.62 22.99
N GLN A 354 11.71 -7.59 24.09
CA GLN A 354 12.61 -6.49 24.39
C GLN A 354 13.95 -6.67 23.66
N ASN A 355 14.59 -5.55 23.27
CA ASN A 355 15.91 -5.53 22.62
C ASN A 355 15.99 -6.33 21.30
N THR A 356 14.86 -6.55 20.64
CA THR A 356 14.77 -7.21 19.33
C THR A 356 14.25 -6.21 18.31
N GLY A 357 14.85 -6.20 17.11
CA GLY A 357 14.55 -5.22 16.07
C GLY A 357 15.45 -4.00 16.10
N SER A 358 15.24 -3.05 15.23
CA SER A 358 16.07 -1.88 15.01
C SER A 358 15.29 -0.57 15.13
N ALA A 359 15.94 0.48 15.64
CA ALA A 359 15.36 1.83 15.65
C ALA A 359 15.38 2.44 14.23
N GLU A 360 16.40 2.10 13.46
CA GLU A 360 16.53 2.49 12.06
C GLU A 360 17.14 1.35 11.24
N LEU A 361 16.83 1.33 9.95
CA LEU A 361 17.45 0.45 8.96
C LEU A 361 17.90 1.30 7.78
N LYS A 362 19.14 1.12 7.36
CA LYS A 362 19.80 1.86 6.27
C LYS A 362 20.51 0.89 5.36
N VAL A 363 20.32 1.04 4.07
CA VAL A 363 20.98 0.21 3.07
C VAL A 363 21.08 0.95 1.74
N ILE A 364 22.16 0.68 1.01
CA ILE A 364 22.28 0.92 -0.42
C ILE A 364 22.26 -0.45 -1.07
N TRP A 365 21.28 -0.69 -1.93
CA TRP A 365 21.07 -1.95 -2.62
C TRP A 365 21.10 -1.72 -4.15
N THR A 366 21.75 -2.60 -4.87
CA THR A 366 21.82 -2.58 -6.33
C THR A 366 21.01 -3.74 -6.88
N ASP A 367 20.17 -3.50 -7.88
CA ASP A 367 19.34 -4.53 -8.49
C ASP A 367 20.19 -5.61 -9.16
N PRO A 368 20.22 -6.86 -8.64
CA PRO A 368 21.02 -7.92 -9.22
C PRO A 368 20.44 -8.48 -10.52
N ASP A 369 19.15 -8.27 -10.76
CA ASP A 369 18.38 -8.83 -11.87
C ASP A 369 17.87 -7.73 -12.82
N PHE A 370 18.64 -6.63 -12.93
CA PHE A 370 18.27 -5.51 -13.79
C PHE A 370 18.49 -5.85 -15.27
N ASP A 371 17.44 -5.72 -16.06
CA ASP A 371 17.55 -5.68 -17.52
C ASP A 371 17.18 -4.28 -18.02
N LYS A 372 18.11 -3.60 -18.69
CA LYS A 372 17.92 -2.25 -19.21
C LYS A 372 16.84 -2.14 -20.30
N ASN A 373 16.45 -3.26 -20.90
CA ASN A 373 15.42 -3.29 -21.92
C ASN A 373 14.01 -3.39 -21.35
N ASP A 374 13.88 -3.80 -20.10
CA ASP A 374 12.60 -4.05 -19.44
C ASP A 374 12.11 -2.82 -18.69
N SER A 375 10.83 -2.51 -18.78
CA SER A 375 10.22 -1.49 -17.93
C SER A 375 10.00 -2.05 -16.51
N ALA A 376 10.27 -1.24 -15.48
CA ALA A 376 10.13 -1.69 -14.11
C ALA A 376 9.61 -0.58 -13.18
N PHE A 377 9.08 -0.99 -12.04
CA PHE A 377 8.89 -0.15 -10.87
C PHE A 377 9.54 -0.77 -9.65
N TYR A 378 9.94 0.10 -8.71
CA TYR A 378 10.53 -0.29 -7.44
C TYR A 378 9.88 0.52 -6.34
N TYR A 379 9.39 -0.13 -5.28
CA TYR A 379 8.99 0.55 -4.06
C TYR A 379 9.45 -0.25 -2.84
N ILE A 380 9.57 0.40 -1.69
CA ILE A 380 9.95 -0.28 -0.46
C ILE A 380 8.73 -0.60 0.39
N ARG A 381 8.85 -1.71 1.12
CA ARG A 381 8.00 -2.06 2.24
C ARG A 381 8.87 -2.24 3.48
N VAL A 382 8.52 -1.54 4.56
CA VAL A 382 9.20 -1.62 5.85
C VAL A 382 8.27 -2.31 6.83
N LEU A 383 8.74 -3.36 7.51
CA LEU A 383 7.96 -4.12 8.48
C LEU A 383 8.46 -3.83 9.89
N GLU A 384 7.54 -3.57 10.83
CA GLU A 384 7.80 -3.62 12.27
C GLU A 384 7.83 -5.07 12.77
N ASN A 385 8.34 -5.28 13.98
CA ASN A 385 8.13 -6.52 14.72
C ASN A 385 6.64 -6.72 15.01
N PRO A 386 6.15 -7.97 15.18
CA PRO A 386 4.76 -8.21 15.47
C PRO A 386 4.31 -7.59 16.80
N THR A 387 3.06 -7.12 16.82
CA THR A 387 2.33 -6.65 18.00
C THR A 387 0.97 -7.36 18.06
N CYS A 388 0.22 -7.23 19.16
CA CYS A 388 -1.17 -7.69 19.18
C CYS A 388 -2.02 -6.86 18.22
N ARG A 389 -2.88 -7.55 17.45
CA ARG A 389 -3.94 -6.90 16.69
C ARG A 389 -5.00 -6.30 17.61
N TRP A 390 -5.71 -5.26 17.19
CA TRP A 390 -6.75 -4.59 17.98
C TRP A 390 -7.82 -5.55 18.53
N SER A 391 -8.20 -6.58 17.77
CA SER A 391 -9.16 -7.59 18.21
C SER A 391 -8.66 -8.44 19.39
N THR A 392 -7.35 -8.70 19.44
CA THR A 392 -6.67 -9.34 20.56
C THR A 392 -6.69 -8.46 21.80
N TRP A 393 -6.39 -7.15 21.62
CA TRP A 393 -6.49 -6.17 22.72
C TRP A 393 -7.90 -6.10 23.30
N ASP A 394 -8.94 -6.10 22.47
CA ASP A 394 -10.33 -6.12 22.93
C ASP A 394 -10.62 -7.37 23.77
N ALA A 395 -10.25 -8.54 23.24
CA ALA A 395 -10.49 -9.82 23.90
C ALA A 395 -9.82 -9.86 25.30
N ILE A 396 -8.53 -9.53 25.39
CA ILE A 396 -7.77 -9.52 26.65
C ILE A 396 -8.39 -8.56 27.66
N ARG A 397 -8.72 -7.33 27.25
CA ARG A 397 -9.34 -6.32 28.13
C ARG A 397 -10.69 -6.75 28.67
N ALA A 398 -11.40 -7.57 27.91
CA ALA A 398 -12.68 -8.12 28.30
C ALA A 398 -12.58 -9.47 29.03
N GLY A 399 -11.39 -10.04 29.19
CA GLY A 399 -11.13 -11.31 29.87
C GLY A 399 -11.43 -12.54 29.03
N TYR A 400 -11.41 -12.40 27.68
CA TYR A 400 -11.57 -13.50 26.73
C TYR A 400 -10.25 -13.83 26.04
N LYS A 401 -10.16 -15.04 25.45
CA LYS A 401 -9.13 -15.35 24.47
C LYS A 401 -9.46 -14.66 23.13
N PRO A 402 -8.45 -14.36 22.30
CA PRO A 402 -8.70 -13.90 20.94
C PRO A 402 -9.60 -14.87 20.17
N ARG A 403 -10.42 -14.35 19.26
CA ARG A 403 -11.29 -15.15 18.40
C ARG A 403 -10.45 -15.94 17.40
N GLU A 404 -10.69 -17.26 17.32
CA GLU A 404 -9.82 -18.22 16.64
C GLU A 404 -9.67 -18.05 15.11
N ASP A 405 -10.62 -17.36 14.47
CA ASP A 405 -10.62 -17.10 13.03
C ASP A 405 -10.00 -15.73 12.66
N LEU A 406 -9.53 -14.96 13.65
CA LEU A 406 -8.86 -13.68 13.44
C LEU A 406 -7.36 -13.79 13.73
N HIS A 407 -6.55 -13.00 13.02
CA HIS A 407 -5.13 -12.88 13.34
C HIS A 407 -4.94 -12.33 14.76
N GLU A 408 -4.18 -13.02 15.58
CA GLU A 408 -3.85 -12.57 16.94
C GLU A 408 -2.85 -11.42 16.95
N THR A 409 -1.97 -11.38 15.96
CA THR A 409 -0.90 -10.39 15.83
C THR A 409 -0.94 -9.69 14.47
N ILE A 410 -0.32 -8.54 14.42
CA ILE A 410 -0.14 -7.73 13.21
C ILE A 410 1.32 -7.27 13.12
N GLN A 411 1.83 -7.10 11.89
CA GLN A 411 3.08 -6.41 11.63
C GLN A 411 2.81 -5.15 10.84
N ASP A 412 2.72 -4.05 11.57
CA ASP A 412 2.55 -2.74 10.98
C ASP A 412 3.70 -2.43 10.02
N ARG A 413 3.41 -1.60 9.03
CA ARG A 413 4.31 -1.38 7.90
C ARG A 413 4.19 0.00 7.28
N ALA A 414 5.20 0.32 6.48
CA ALA A 414 5.20 1.50 5.62
C ALA A 414 5.54 1.11 4.18
N TRP A 415 5.05 1.91 3.22
CA TRP A 415 5.32 1.74 1.79
C TRP A 415 5.70 3.09 1.18
N SER A 416 6.76 3.15 0.38
CA SER A 416 7.09 4.34 -0.39
C SER A 416 6.32 4.40 -1.70
N SER A 417 6.12 5.60 -2.24
CA SER A 417 5.80 5.76 -3.66
C SER A 417 6.89 5.10 -4.52
N PRO A 418 6.52 4.49 -5.66
CA PRO A 418 7.48 3.79 -6.50
C PRO A 418 8.41 4.73 -7.26
N ILE A 419 9.61 4.25 -7.55
CA ILE A 419 10.50 4.78 -8.58
C ILE A 419 10.29 3.95 -9.84
N TRP A 420 10.09 4.62 -10.97
CA TRP A 420 9.80 3.99 -12.25
C TRP A 420 11.02 4.00 -13.15
N TYR A 421 11.29 2.88 -13.79
CA TYR A 421 12.28 2.78 -14.86
C TYR A 421 11.58 2.51 -16.19
N THR A 422 11.90 3.30 -17.20
CA THR A 422 11.35 3.15 -18.55
C THR A 422 12.51 3.27 -19.55
N PRO A 423 12.78 2.26 -20.38
CA PRO A 423 13.75 2.34 -21.46
C PRO A 423 13.38 3.42 -22.48
N ASN A 424 14.38 4.06 -23.09
CA ASN A 424 14.17 5.15 -24.06
C ASN A 424 13.36 4.75 -25.29
N ASP A 425 13.45 3.48 -25.69
CA ASP A 425 12.73 2.95 -26.85
C ASP A 425 11.31 2.43 -26.52
N ALA A 426 10.83 2.56 -25.28
CA ALA A 426 9.52 2.05 -24.89
C ALA A 426 8.35 2.76 -25.62
N GLU A 427 8.58 3.92 -26.24
CA GLU A 427 7.60 4.61 -27.07
C GLU A 427 7.35 3.94 -28.43
N ASN A 428 8.23 3.00 -28.86
CA ASN A 428 8.08 2.23 -30.08
C ASN A 428 8.21 0.71 -29.78
N PRO A 429 7.20 0.12 -29.16
CA PRO A 429 7.24 -1.31 -28.84
C PRO A 429 7.29 -2.17 -30.12
N PRO A 430 7.99 -3.34 -30.07
CA PRO A 430 7.96 -4.27 -31.20
C PRO A 430 6.53 -4.75 -31.45
N PRO A 431 6.15 -5.13 -32.71
CA PRO A 431 4.82 -5.59 -33.01
C PRO A 431 4.46 -6.84 -32.21
N ILE A 432 3.37 -6.74 -31.43
CA ILE A 432 2.93 -7.79 -30.51
C ILE A 432 2.44 -9.00 -31.29
N ARG A 433 3.02 -10.17 -30.99
CA ARG A 433 2.41 -11.46 -31.33
C ARG A 433 1.45 -11.83 -30.21
N ILE A 434 0.17 -11.48 -30.36
CA ILE A 434 -0.88 -11.90 -29.44
C ILE A 434 -1.02 -13.43 -29.54
N ASN A 435 -0.63 -14.12 -28.49
CA ASN A 435 -0.93 -15.53 -28.34
C ASN A 435 -2.33 -15.63 -27.70
N ALA A 436 -3.35 -15.86 -28.55
CA ALA A 436 -4.77 -15.86 -28.19
C ALA A 436 -5.20 -16.96 -27.19
N GLU A 437 -4.26 -17.74 -26.67
CA GLU A 437 -4.53 -18.84 -25.73
C GLU A 437 -4.39 -18.44 -24.23
N ARG A 438 -4.17 -17.15 -23.92
CA ARG A 438 -3.99 -16.67 -22.54
C ARG A 438 -4.89 -15.50 -22.13
N LEU A 439 -6.02 -15.33 -22.84
CA LEU A 439 -7.07 -14.40 -22.42
C LEU A 439 -8.15 -15.13 -21.62
#